data_ecc6fda77d929a5bab4a1dc004085abc
#
_entry.id   ecc6fda77d929a5bab4a1dc004085abc
#
_cell.length_a   1.000
_cell.length_b   1.000
_cell.length_c   1.000
_cell.angle_alpha   90.00
_cell.angle_beta   90.00
_cell.angle_gamma   90.00
#
_symmetry.space_group_name_H-M   'P 1'
#
loop_
_entity.id
_entity.type
_entity.pdbx_description
1 polymer ?
#
loop_
_entity_poly.entity_id
_entity_poly.type
_entity_poly.pdbx_seq_one_letter_code
_entity_poly.pdbx_strand_id
1 'polypeptide(L)'
;WPVSNNPRAKYNQPERKDCNLKLPLWQLVRASTAAPTFFPPEVVTFAEGSPQQYQFVFVDGGVTTYNNPAFLAFQMATAAPYRMNWKTGAEQMLIVSVGTGSASKARPELKADDLWLLDHAKNVPGALMNAASAGWDMACRLLGDCRYGGPLDREVGDMVNLAGAASSTVPKQFSYVRYDPDVSAAGLQALGLGDIRAEDVQVMDSVDHIPAIQKVGQAYAQKLMQRHHLRGFV
;
A
#
# COMPACT_ATOMS: atom_id res chain seq x y z
N TRP A 1 1.56 12.20 6.79
CA TRP A 1 0.68 12.57 7.89
C TRP A 1 -0.38 11.49 8.13
N PRO A 2 -0.13 10.52 9.00
CA PRO A 2 -1.15 9.53 9.34
C PRO A 2 -2.27 10.18 10.17
N VAL A 3 -3.50 9.98 9.74
CA VAL A 3 -4.70 10.45 10.44
C VAL A 3 -5.51 9.25 10.90
N SER A 4 -5.98 9.24 12.13
CA SER A 4 -6.84 8.20 12.66
C SER A 4 -8.08 8.81 13.34
N ASN A 5 -9.13 8.02 13.47
CA ASN A 5 -10.32 8.40 14.22
C ASN A 5 -10.26 8.00 15.71
N ASN A 6 -9.11 7.49 16.20
CA ASN A 6 -8.95 7.16 17.60
C ASN A 6 -8.98 8.42 18.47
N PRO A 7 -9.99 8.61 19.34
CA PRO A 7 -10.11 9.84 20.15
C PRO A 7 -8.97 9.99 21.16
N ARG A 8 -8.23 8.94 21.48
CA ARG A 8 -7.10 8.98 22.39
C ARG A 8 -5.79 9.40 21.72
N ALA A 9 -5.72 9.44 20.38
CA ALA A 9 -4.51 9.85 19.67
C ALA A 9 -4.12 11.29 19.98
N LYS A 10 -2.82 11.59 19.92
CA LYS A 10 -2.24 12.88 20.35
C LYS A 10 -2.92 14.10 19.72
N TYR A 11 -3.27 14.02 18.43
CA TYR A 11 -3.86 15.13 17.68
C TYR A 11 -5.40 15.07 17.58
N ASN A 12 -6.04 14.19 18.36
CA ASN A 12 -7.49 13.97 18.35
C ASN A 12 -8.18 14.47 19.63
N GLN A 13 -7.50 15.30 20.41
CA GLN A 13 -8.08 15.87 21.63
C GLN A 13 -9.10 16.95 21.26
N PRO A 14 -10.35 16.90 21.74
CA PRO A 14 -11.42 17.83 21.34
C PRO A 14 -11.15 19.30 21.66
N GLU A 15 -10.40 19.55 22.73
CA GLU A 15 -9.99 20.90 23.20
C GLU A 15 -8.95 21.55 22.28
N ARG A 16 -8.27 20.78 21.46
CA ARG A 16 -7.31 21.31 20.49
C ARG A 16 -8.03 22.04 19.36
N LYS A 17 -7.53 23.21 18.98
CA LYS A 17 -8.03 23.95 17.81
C LYS A 17 -7.69 23.23 16.49
N ASP A 18 -6.57 22.50 16.47
CA ASP A 18 -6.08 21.70 15.34
C ASP A 18 -6.43 20.20 15.47
N CYS A 19 -7.55 19.89 16.12
CA CYS A 19 -7.99 18.50 16.30
C CYS A 19 -8.35 17.85 14.96
N ASN A 20 -7.70 16.71 14.64
CA ASN A 20 -7.93 15.99 13.39
C ASN A 20 -9.37 15.46 13.25
N LEU A 21 -10.08 15.19 14.37
CA LEU A 21 -11.48 14.74 14.33
C LEU A 21 -12.46 15.79 13.80
N LYS A 22 -12.02 17.07 13.71
CA LYS A 22 -12.81 18.16 13.13
C LYS A 22 -12.67 18.27 11.61
N LEU A 23 -11.70 17.55 11.02
CA LEU A 23 -11.49 17.60 9.58
C LEU A 23 -12.62 16.82 8.87
N PRO A 24 -13.21 17.38 7.82
CA PRO A 24 -14.21 16.69 7.03
C PRO A 24 -13.61 15.45 6.35
N LEU A 25 -14.33 14.33 6.39
CA LEU A 25 -13.87 13.08 5.78
C LEU A 25 -13.57 13.24 4.28
N TRP A 26 -14.42 14.00 3.55
CA TRP A 26 -14.19 14.25 2.13
C TRP A 26 -12.85 14.95 1.87
N GLN A 27 -12.45 15.87 2.74
CA GLN A 27 -11.17 16.58 2.61
C GLN A 27 -9.98 15.67 2.89
N LEU A 28 -10.09 14.78 3.87
CA LEU A 28 -9.07 13.76 4.14
C LEU A 28 -8.91 12.80 2.95
N VAL A 29 -10.03 12.33 2.38
CA VAL A 29 -10.00 11.50 1.17
C VAL A 29 -9.36 12.26 0.02
N ARG A 30 -9.78 13.51 -0.21
CA ARG A 30 -9.23 14.37 -1.27
C ARG A 30 -7.71 14.60 -1.11
N ALA A 31 -7.25 14.86 0.11
CA ALA A 31 -5.83 15.03 0.43
C ALA A 31 -5.04 13.73 0.18
N SER A 32 -5.62 12.58 0.54
CA SER A 32 -4.99 11.27 0.34
C SER A 32 -4.91 10.82 -1.11
N THR A 33 -5.81 11.32 -1.97
CA THR A 33 -5.92 10.95 -3.39
C THR A 33 -5.49 12.08 -4.34
N ALA A 34 -4.80 13.10 -3.84
CA ALA A 34 -4.30 14.21 -4.64
C ALA A 34 -3.04 13.80 -5.44
N ALA A 35 -3.20 12.84 -6.36
CA ALA A 35 -2.11 12.29 -7.15
C ALA A 35 -1.50 13.38 -8.05
N PRO A 36 -0.18 13.66 -7.93
CA PRO A 36 0.50 14.62 -8.77
C PRO A 36 0.28 14.32 -10.26
N THR A 37 0.15 15.35 -11.06
CA THR A 37 -0.22 15.35 -12.49
C THR A 37 -1.68 15.05 -12.81
N PHE A 38 -2.40 14.33 -11.95
CA PHE A 38 -3.83 14.03 -12.13
C PHE A 38 -4.72 15.03 -11.40
N PHE A 39 -4.32 15.43 -10.18
CA PHE A 39 -5.10 16.34 -9.35
C PHE A 39 -4.22 17.44 -8.74
N PRO A 40 -4.76 18.65 -8.54
CA PRO A 40 -4.06 19.66 -7.76
C PRO A 40 -3.91 19.19 -6.29
N PRO A 41 -2.85 19.61 -5.60
CA PRO A 41 -2.71 19.35 -4.17
C PRO A 41 -3.91 19.84 -3.36
N GLU A 42 -4.20 19.18 -2.24
CA GLU A 42 -5.23 19.62 -1.29
C GLU A 42 -4.60 20.48 -0.19
N VAL A 43 -5.19 21.65 0.06
CA VAL A 43 -4.75 22.54 1.15
C VAL A 43 -5.69 22.38 2.33
N VAL A 44 -5.15 21.93 3.45
CA VAL A 44 -5.90 21.78 4.71
C VAL A 44 -5.49 22.84 5.70
N THR A 45 -6.47 23.60 6.18
CA THR A 45 -6.27 24.64 7.21
C THR A 45 -6.56 24.05 8.59
N PHE A 46 -5.62 24.24 9.49
CA PHE A 46 -5.75 23.82 10.89
C PHE A 46 -5.87 25.03 11.80
N ALA A 47 -6.57 24.88 12.92
CA ALA A 47 -6.81 25.92 13.92
C ALA A 47 -7.37 27.20 13.30
N GLU A 48 -8.25 27.07 12.32
CA GLU A 48 -8.84 28.17 11.55
C GLU A 48 -9.45 29.25 12.46
N GLY A 49 -9.22 30.52 12.09
CA GLY A 49 -9.71 31.66 12.86
C GLY A 49 -8.99 31.90 14.19
N SER A 50 -7.87 31.22 14.45
CA SER A 50 -7.06 31.44 15.66
C SER A 50 -5.68 32.00 15.34
N PRO A 51 -4.99 32.64 16.33
CA PRO A 51 -3.60 33.08 16.16
C PRO A 51 -2.61 31.94 15.83
N GLN A 52 -3.02 30.69 16.06
CA GLN A 52 -2.23 29.49 15.79
C GLN A 52 -2.63 28.82 14.47
N GLN A 53 -3.40 29.49 13.60
CA GLN A 53 -3.78 28.96 12.30
C GLN A 53 -2.54 28.65 11.44
N TYR A 54 -2.57 27.49 10.81
CA TYR A 54 -1.55 27.06 9.84
C TYR A 54 -2.17 26.19 8.76
N GLN A 55 -1.41 25.98 7.69
CA GLN A 55 -1.87 25.17 6.55
C GLN A 55 -0.83 24.12 6.17
N PHE A 56 -1.32 22.98 5.71
CA PHE A 56 -0.51 22.00 5.00
C PHE A 56 -1.03 21.80 3.60
N VAL A 57 -0.10 21.62 2.66
CA VAL A 57 -0.36 21.21 1.29
C VAL A 57 -0.12 19.71 1.22
N PHE A 58 -1.17 18.96 0.91
CA PHE A 58 -1.11 17.51 0.80
C PHE A 58 -1.11 17.06 -0.65
N VAL A 59 -0.34 16.01 -0.91
CA VAL A 59 -0.37 15.22 -2.13
C VAL A 59 -0.66 13.78 -1.77
N ASP A 60 -1.00 12.98 -2.78
CA ASP A 60 -1.29 11.54 -2.62
C ASP A 60 -0.18 10.81 -1.85
N GLY A 61 -0.59 10.03 -0.87
CA GLY A 61 0.33 9.18 -0.11
C GLY A 61 1.04 8.14 -0.96
N GLY A 62 0.49 7.80 -2.13
CA GLY A 62 1.07 6.86 -3.08
C GLY A 62 2.44 7.29 -3.63
N VAL A 63 2.71 8.61 -3.75
CA VAL A 63 4.04 9.10 -4.17
C VAL A 63 5.03 9.22 -3.00
N THR A 64 4.66 8.73 -1.84
CA THR A 64 5.47 8.71 -0.62
C THR A 64 5.78 7.28 -0.20
N THR A 65 6.39 7.10 0.96
CA THR A 65 6.62 5.77 1.55
C THR A 65 5.34 5.01 1.90
N TYR A 66 4.15 5.60 1.76
CA TYR A 66 2.88 5.02 2.15
C TYR A 66 2.06 4.40 1.00
N ASN A 67 2.66 4.21 -0.18
CA ASN A 67 2.00 3.53 -1.31
C ASN A 67 1.55 2.09 -0.93
N ASN A 68 2.29 1.43 -0.03
CA ASN A 68 1.82 0.25 0.69
C ASN A 68 1.68 0.61 2.17
N PRO A 69 0.47 0.87 2.69
CA PRO A 69 0.28 1.33 4.07
C PRO A 69 0.32 0.21 5.12
N ALA A 70 0.63 -1.04 4.75
CA ALA A 70 0.60 -2.18 5.68
C ALA A 70 1.49 -1.97 6.91
N PHE A 71 2.74 -1.52 6.70
CA PHE A 71 3.63 -1.23 7.81
C PHE A 71 3.20 -0.02 8.63
N LEU A 72 2.60 1.00 7.98
CA LEU A 72 2.00 2.14 8.69
C LEU A 72 0.84 1.68 9.59
N ALA A 73 0.01 0.74 9.14
CA ALA A 73 -1.06 0.19 9.97
C ALA A 73 -0.50 -0.48 11.24
N PHE A 74 0.58 -1.26 11.12
CA PHE A 74 1.29 -1.82 12.27
C PHE A 74 1.83 -0.72 13.20
N GLN A 75 2.49 0.28 12.63
CA GLN A 75 3.03 1.42 13.39
C GLN A 75 1.92 2.15 14.14
N MET A 76 0.79 2.43 13.49
CA MET A 76 -0.34 3.10 14.14
C MET A 76 -0.96 2.26 15.26
N ALA A 77 -1.04 0.94 15.08
CA ALA A 77 -1.59 0.03 16.09
C ALA A 77 -0.70 -0.05 17.35
N THR A 78 0.62 0.15 17.21
CA THR A 78 1.59 -0.13 18.29
C THR A 78 2.31 1.10 18.83
N ALA A 79 2.52 2.15 18.02
CA ALA A 79 3.30 3.30 18.44
C ALA A 79 2.55 4.19 19.43
N ALA A 80 3.25 4.62 20.49
CA ALA A 80 2.70 5.36 21.62
C ALA A 80 1.89 6.62 21.25
N PRO A 81 2.24 7.45 20.24
CA PRO A 81 1.47 8.64 19.88
C PRO A 81 0.03 8.37 19.47
N TYR A 82 -0.24 7.18 18.88
CA TYR A 82 -1.59 6.78 18.45
C TYR A 82 -2.43 6.18 19.58
N ARG A 83 -1.80 5.73 20.66
CA ARG A 83 -2.46 5.20 21.87
C ARG A 83 -3.45 4.07 21.59
N MET A 84 -3.24 3.28 20.55
CA MET A 84 -4.03 2.08 20.27
C MET A 84 -3.56 0.91 21.13
N ASN A 85 -2.24 0.78 21.29
CA ASN A 85 -1.59 -0.21 22.15
C ASN A 85 -2.05 -1.66 21.89
N TRP A 86 -2.19 -2.03 20.63
CA TRP A 86 -2.57 -3.39 20.26
C TRP A 86 -1.44 -4.36 20.61
N LYS A 87 -1.82 -5.56 21.03
CA LYS A 87 -0.87 -6.65 21.29
C LYS A 87 -0.24 -7.10 19.97
N THR A 88 1.06 -7.38 20.01
CA THR A 88 1.83 -7.91 18.89
C THR A 88 2.07 -9.41 19.04
N GLY A 89 2.38 -10.06 17.93
CA GLY A 89 2.63 -11.50 17.84
C GLY A 89 1.86 -12.11 16.67
N ALA A 90 2.40 -13.17 16.09
CA ALA A 90 1.80 -13.85 14.93
C ALA A 90 0.37 -14.37 15.20
N GLU A 91 0.06 -14.70 16.47
CA GLU A 91 -1.26 -15.17 16.89
C GLU A 91 -2.16 -14.06 17.45
N GLN A 92 -1.66 -12.81 17.55
CA GLN A 92 -2.38 -11.71 18.16
C GLN A 92 -2.82 -10.65 17.16
N MET A 93 -2.08 -10.52 16.06
CA MET A 93 -2.31 -9.47 15.06
C MET A 93 -2.19 -10.07 13.66
N LEU A 94 -3.16 -9.76 12.81
CA LEU A 94 -3.12 -10.06 11.38
C LEU A 94 -3.14 -8.75 10.60
N ILE A 95 -2.21 -8.61 9.66
CA ILE A 95 -2.18 -7.54 8.68
C ILE A 95 -2.47 -8.13 7.31
N VAL A 96 -3.57 -7.70 6.72
CA VAL A 96 -3.95 -8.05 5.35
C VAL A 96 -3.69 -6.85 4.46
N SER A 97 -2.76 -6.98 3.53
CA SER A 97 -2.42 -5.98 2.54
C SER A 97 -2.99 -6.37 1.19
N VAL A 98 -3.77 -5.47 0.59
CA VAL A 98 -4.39 -5.69 -0.72
C VAL A 98 -3.84 -4.64 -1.69
N GLY A 99 -3.17 -5.11 -2.72
CA GLY A 99 -2.66 -4.26 -3.79
C GLY A 99 -3.63 -4.19 -4.97
N THR A 100 -3.37 -3.22 -5.84
CA THR A 100 -4.16 -2.99 -7.05
C THR A 100 -3.63 -3.72 -8.27
N GLY A 101 -2.58 -4.51 -8.07
CA GLY A 101 -1.84 -5.22 -9.11
C GLY A 101 -0.51 -4.56 -9.42
N SER A 102 0.47 -5.39 -9.72
CA SER A 102 1.81 -4.98 -10.11
C SER A 102 2.25 -5.72 -11.37
N ALA A 103 3.11 -5.08 -12.15
CA ALA A 103 3.78 -5.71 -13.28
C ALA A 103 5.24 -5.29 -13.31
N SER A 104 6.13 -6.24 -13.51
CA SER A 104 7.54 -5.92 -13.75
C SER A 104 7.66 -5.18 -15.07
N LYS A 105 8.23 -3.97 -15.03
CA LYS A 105 8.55 -3.16 -16.21
C LYS A 105 10.03 -3.29 -16.57
N ALA A 106 10.55 -4.50 -16.49
CA ALA A 106 11.91 -4.75 -16.97
C ALA A 106 12.02 -4.39 -18.44
N ARG A 107 13.00 -3.57 -18.79
CA ARG A 107 13.32 -3.16 -20.17
C ARG A 107 14.75 -3.62 -20.47
N PRO A 108 14.96 -4.90 -20.80
CA PRO A 108 16.30 -5.46 -21.02
C PRO A 108 17.03 -4.83 -22.22
N GLU A 109 16.29 -4.24 -23.15
CA GLU A 109 16.82 -3.52 -24.32
C GLU A 109 17.30 -2.10 -24.03
N LEU A 110 17.00 -1.56 -22.82
CA LEU A 110 17.33 -0.18 -22.47
C LEU A 110 18.86 0.02 -22.37
N LYS A 111 19.37 0.97 -23.12
CA LYS A 111 20.79 1.37 -23.08
C LYS A 111 20.97 2.62 -22.21
N ALA A 112 22.19 2.83 -21.71
CA ALA A 112 22.50 3.99 -20.88
C ALA A 112 22.20 5.32 -21.60
N ASP A 113 22.44 5.36 -22.91
CA ASP A 113 22.22 6.55 -23.73
C ASP A 113 20.72 6.87 -23.98
N ASP A 114 19.83 5.93 -23.66
CA ASP A 114 18.38 6.13 -23.79
C ASP A 114 17.79 6.83 -22.55
N LEU A 115 18.57 7.00 -21.48
CA LEU A 115 18.12 7.58 -20.21
C LEU A 115 18.40 9.09 -20.15
N TRP A 116 17.55 9.86 -20.80
CA TRP A 116 17.60 11.32 -20.76
C TRP A 116 16.74 11.90 -19.62
N LEU A 117 16.96 13.18 -19.31
CA LEU A 117 16.26 13.87 -18.22
C LEU A 117 14.73 13.73 -18.28
N LEU A 118 14.16 13.80 -19.48
CA LEU A 118 12.70 13.64 -19.67
C LEU A 118 12.23 12.21 -19.42
N ASP A 119 13.04 11.22 -19.72
CA ASP A 119 12.69 9.81 -19.44
C ASP A 119 12.75 9.53 -17.94
N HIS A 120 13.75 10.08 -17.24
CA HIS A 120 13.79 10.05 -15.78
C HIS A 120 12.57 10.74 -15.17
N ALA A 121 12.23 11.94 -15.62
CA ALA A 121 11.10 12.69 -15.09
C ALA A 121 9.77 11.92 -15.22
N LYS A 122 9.58 11.18 -16.31
CA LYS A 122 8.38 10.36 -16.53
C LYS A 122 8.36 9.08 -15.68
N ASN A 123 9.51 8.47 -15.47
CA ASN A 123 9.60 7.14 -14.84
C ASN A 123 9.84 7.18 -13.33
N VAL A 124 10.47 8.25 -12.81
CA VAL A 124 10.81 8.38 -11.38
C VAL A 124 9.59 8.28 -10.44
N PRO A 125 8.45 8.93 -10.69
CA PRO A 125 7.29 8.78 -9.81
C PRO A 125 6.83 7.32 -9.67
N GLY A 126 6.69 6.62 -10.80
CA GLY A 126 6.32 5.19 -10.79
C GLY A 126 7.37 4.30 -10.12
N ALA A 127 8.66 4.60 -10.33
CA ALA A 127 9.75 3.86 -9.69
C ALA A 127 9.75 4.06 -8.16
N LEU A 128 9.52 5.29 -7.68
CA LEU A 128 9.41 5.58 -6.24
C LEU A 128 8.21 4.89 -5.61
N MET A 129 7.05 4.93 -6.27
CA MET A 129 5.84 4.23 -5.82
C MET A 129 6.08 2.72 -5.70
N ASN A 130 6.70 2.12 -6.70
CA ASN A 130 7.03 0.68 -6.70
C ASN A 130 8.07 0.35 -5.62
N ALA A 131 9.12 1.14 -5.49
CA ALA A 131 10.15 0.95 -4.46
C ALA A 131 9.58 1.04 -3.05
N ALA A 132 8.70 2.02 -2.80
CA ALA A 132 8.01 2.16 -1.52
C ALA A 132 7.10 0.96 -1.23
N SER A 133 6.33 0.51 -2.22
CA SER A 133 5.44 -0.65 -2.08
C SER A 133 6.21 -1.93 -1.79
N ALA A 134 7.26 -2.21 -2.58
CA ALA A 134 8.08 -3.41 -2.41
C ALA A 134 8.89 -3.38 -1.10
N GLY A 135 9.46 -2.22 -0.74
CA GLY A 135 10.23 -2.08 0.49
C GLY A 135 9.40 -2.32 1.75
N TRP A 136 8.17 -1.81 1.80
CA TRP A 136 7.28 -2.05 2.94
C TRP A 136 6.67 -3.45 2.93
N ASP A 137 6.45 -4.05 1.77
CA ASP A 137 6.05 -5.46 1.68
C ASP A 137 7.17 -6.35 2.23
N MET A 138 8.42 -6.13 1.82
CA MET A 138 9.59 -6.85 2.36
C MET A 138 9.72 -6.67 3.88
N ALA A 139 9.61 -5.46 4.40
CA ALA A 139 9.65 -5.19 5.84
C ALA A 139 8.54 -5.94 6.59
N CYS A 140 7.32 -5.96 6.04
CA CYS A 140 6.21 -6.71 6.62
C CYS A 140 6.46 -8.22 6.62
N ARG A 141 7.08 -8.77 5.58
CA ARG A 141 7.43 -10.20 5.53
C ARG A 141 8.58 -10.57 6.45
N LEU A 142 9.52 -9.65 6.66
CA LEU A 142 10.62 -9.85 7.60
C LEU A 142 10.13 -9.87 9.05
N LEU A 143 9.31 -8.89 9.45
CA LEU A 143 8.79 -8.71 10.79
C LEU A 143 7.54 -9.55 11.08
N GLY A 144 6.79 -9.88 10.05
CA GLY A 144 5.59 -10.71 10.10
C GLY A 144 5.85 -12.19 9.80
N ASP A 145 4.92 -13.02 10.24
CA ASP A 145 4.75 -14.39 9.77
C ASP A 145 3.99 -14.33 8.44
N CYS A 146 4.73 -14.34 7.33
CA CYS A 146 4.13 -14.22 6.00
C CYS A 146 3.45 -15.53 5.61
N ARG A 147 2.12 -15.50 5.50
CA ARG A 147 1.29 -16.66 5.18
C ARG A 147 0.93 -16.77 3.71
N TYR A 148 0.97 -15.64 3.00
CA TYR A 148 0.76 -15.59 1.56
C TYR A 148 1.28 -14.28 0.98
N GLY A 149 1.91 -14.37 -0.20
CA GLY A 149 2.37 -13.25 -1.02
C GLY A 149 3.06 -13.76 -2.28
N GLY A 150 3.03 -12.97 -3.34
CA GLY A 150 3.80 -13.25 -4.56
C GLY A 150 5.31 -13.12 -4.34
N PRO A 151 6.14 -13.56 -5.28
CA PRO A 151 7.59 -13.41 -5.18
C PRO A 151 7.99 -11.93 -5.14
N LEU A 152 8.96 -11.59 -4.29
CA LEU A 152 9.57 -10.26 -4.22
C LEU A 152 10.65 -10.12 -5.30
N ASP A 153 11.60 -11.05 -5.30
CA ASP A 153 12.68 -11.15 -6.28
C ASP A 153 13.24 -12.58 -6.35
N ARG A 154 14.32 -12.75 -7.09
CA ARG A 154 14.94 -14.08 -7.27
C ARG A 154 15.81 -14.51 -6.09
N GLU A 155 16.29 -13.58 -5.27
CA GLU A 155 17.19 -13.87 -4.15
C GLU A 155 16.41 -14.24 -2.89
N VAL A 156 15.46 -13.39 -2.49
CA VAL A 156 14.69 -13.60 -1.26
C VAL A 156 13.39 -14.41 -1.47
N GLY A 157 13.01 -14.65 -2.72
CA GLY A 157 11.80 -15.40 -3.05
C GLY A 157 10.52 -14.69 -2.59
N ASP A 158 9.57 -15.43 -2.06
CA ASP A 158 8.29 -14.92 -1.54
C ASP A 158 8.29 -14.74 -0.01
N MET A 159 9.30 -15.24 0.68
CA MET A 159 9.40 -15.24 2.15
C MET A 159 8.16 -15.78 2.86
N VAL A 160 7.39 -16.64 2.21
CA VAL A 160 6.21 -17.26 2.81
C VAL A 160 6.64 -18.39 3.74
N ASN A 161 6.15 -18.37 4.97
CA ASN A 161 6.40 -19.45 5.93
C ASN A 161 5.57 -20.68 5.58
N LEU A 162 6.20 -21.63 4.92
CA LEU A 162 5.67 -22.97 4.80
C LEU A 162 5.91 -23.71 6.13
N ALA A 163 4.94 -24.52 6.53
CA ALA A 163 4.87 -25.23 7.82
C ALA A 163 6.24 -25.64 8.40
N GLY A 164 6.73 -24.91 9.40
CA GLY A 164 7.96 -25.21 10.14
C GLY A 164 9.25 -24.59 9.63
N ALA A 165 9.26 -23.91 8.48
CA ALA A 165 10.43 -23.20 7.99
C ALA A 165 10.28 -21.70 8.28
N ALA A 166 11.08 -21.19 9.21
CA ALA A 166 11.11 -19.75 9.47
C ALA A 166 11.84 -19.04 8.32
N SER A 167 11.16 -18.13 7.63
CA SER A 167 11.76 -17.28 6.57
C SER A 167 12.76 -16.25 7.14
N SER A 168 12.79 -16.09 8.46
CA SER A 168 13.65 -15.14 9.17
C SER A 168 13.76 -15.52 10.64
N THR A 169 14.93 -15.24 11.25
CA THR A 169 15.18 -15.40 12.69
C THR A 169 14.63 -14.25 13.54
N VAL A 170 14.10 -13.19 12.89
CA VAL A 170 13.51 -12.04 13.59
C VAL A 170 12.21 -12.47 14.27
N PRO A 171 11.99 -12.13 15.56
CA PRO A 171 10.73 -12.44 16.25
C PRO A 171 9.53 -11.83 15.54
N LYS A 172 8.53 -12.67 15.25
CA LYS A 172 7.36 -12.28 14.47
C LYS A 172 6.41 -11.43 15.29
N GLN A 173 6.11 -10.24 14.79
CA GLN A 173 5.28 -9.24 15.45
C GLN A 173 3.80 -9.33 15.05
N PHE A 174 3.49 -9.97 13.94
CA PHE A 174 2.14 -10.15 13.40
C PHE A 174 2.14 -11.29 12.38
N SER A 175 0.97 -11.79 12.01
CA SER A 175 0.76 -12.54 10.78
C SER A 175 0.54 -11.59 9.61
N TYR A 176 1.07 -11.93 8.44
CA TYR A 176 1.02 -11.07 7.26
C TYR A 176 0.51 -11.82 6.04
N VAL A 177 -0.34 -11.14 5.27
CA VAL A 177 -0.85 -11.63 3.99
C VAL A 177 -0.81 -10.47 2.99
N ARG A 178 -0.23 -10.71 1.79
CA ARG A 178 -0.24 -9.75 0.68
C ARG A 178 -0.95 -10.35 -0.52
N TYR A 179 -2.08 -9.77 -0.87
CA TYR A 179 -2.80 -10.05 -2.11
C TYR A 179 -2.50 -8.95 -3.13
N ASP A 180 -1.74 -9.27 -4.17
CA ASP A 180 -1.35 -8.32 -5.22
C ASP A 180 -1.22 -9.08 -6.54
N PRO A 181 -2.19 -8.96 -7.46
CA PRO A 181 -2.17 -9.70 -8.70
C PRO A 181 -1.01 -9.26 -9.60
N ASP A 182 -0.37 -10.22 -10.27
CA ASP A 182 0.49 -9.93 -11.40
C ASP A 182 -0.38 -9.56 -12.61
N VAL A 183 -0.33 -8.30 -13.01
CA VAL A 183 -1.08 -7.75 -14.14
C VAL A 183 -0.22 -7.65 -15.42
N SER A 184 0.89 -8.38 -15.48
CA SER A 184 1.60 -8.63 -16.74
C SER A 184 0.78 -9.55 -17.65
N ALA A 185 1.12 -9.63 -18.94
CA ALA A 185 0.48 -10.55 -19.86
C ALA A 185 0.55 -12.00 -19.36
N ALA A 186 1.68 -12.42 -18.79
CA ALA A 186 1.86 -13.76 -18.22
C ALA A 186 0.98 -13.97 -16.98
N GLY A 187 0.90 -12.99 -16.09
CA GLY A 187 0.04 -13.04 -14.90
C GLY A 187 -1.44 -13.12 -15.27
N LEU A 188 -1.89 -12.30 -16.21
CA LEU A 188 -3.26 -12.35 -16.73
C LEU A 188 -3.59 -13.71 -17.36
N GLN A 189 -2.68 -14.25 -18.16
CA GLN A 189 -2.85 -15.58 -18.72
C GLN A 189 -2.92 -16.66 -17.64
N ALA A 190 -2.09 -16.57 -16.61
CA ALA A 190 -2.12 -17.46 -15.46
C ALA A 190 -3.44 -17.39 -14.68
N LEU A 191 -4.12 -16.25 -14.68
CA LEU A 191 -5.47 -16.07 -14.12
C LEU A 191 -6.59 -16.59 -15.04
N GLY A 192 -6.29 -16.93 -16.29
CA GLY A 192 -7.29 -17.32 -17.31
C GLY A 192 -7.93 -16.11 -18.01
N LEU A 193 -7.24 -14.98 -18.01
CA LEU A 193 -7.71 -13.69 -18.55
C LEU A 193 -6.78 -13.20 -19.68
N GLY A 194 -6.29 -14.11 -20.51
CA GLY A 194 -5.39 -13.78 -21.61
C GLY A 194 -6.01 -12.93 -22.73
N ASP A 195 -7.32 -12.72 -22.69
CA ASP A 195 -8.06 -11.79 -23.56
C ASP A 195 -7.97 -10.32 -23.11
N ILE A 196 -7.55 -10.08 -21.87
CA ILE A 196 -7.35 -8.73 -21.33
C ILE A 196 -5.94 -8.26 -21.66
N ARG A 197 -5.81 -7.10 -22.26
CA ARG A 197 -4.51 -6.50 -22.54
C ARG A 197 -3.89 -5.95 -21.25
N ALA A 198 -2.63 -6.28 -21.03
CA ALA A 198 -1.92 -5.86 -19.82
C ALA A 198 -1.86 -4.31 -19.69
N GLU A 199 -1.71 -3.61 -20.82
CA GLU A 199 -1.67 -2.15 -20.85
C GLU A 199 -2.97 -1.52 -20.31
N ASP A 200 -4.12 -2.14 -20.60
CA ASP A 200 -5.43 -1.59 -20.23
C ASP A 200 -5.68 -1.61 -18.71
N VAL A 201 -5.11 -2.58 -18.01
CA VAL A 201 -5.26 -2.75 -16.55
C VAL A 201 -4.12 -2.14 -15.73
N GLN A 202 -3.13 -1.52 -16.39
CA GLN A 202 -2.02 -0.82 -15.75
C GLN A 202 -2.16 0.71 -15.80
N VAL A 203 -3.21 1.22 -16.43
CA VAL A 203 -3.47 2.67 -16.52
C VAL A 203 -4.26 3.13 -15.30
N MET A 204 -3.71 4.11 -14.56
CA MET A 204 -4.24 4.53 -13.27
C MET A 204 -5.54 5.33 -13.37
N ASP A 205 -5.76 6.05 -14.46
CA ASP A 205 -6.87 7.00 -14.66
C ASP A 205 -7.89 6.56 -15.71
N SER A 206 -7.82 5.33 -16.20
CA SER A 206 -8.72 4.82 -17.22
C SER A 206 -10.00 4.23 -16.63
N VAL A 207 -11.08 5.01 -16.66
CA VAL A 207 -12.40 4.55 -16.21
C VAL A 207 -13.03 3.51 -17.15
N ASP A 208 -12.66 3.50 -18.43
CA ASP A 208 -13.21 2.57 -19.42
C ASP A 208 -12.78 1.11 -19.16
N HIS A 209 -11.64 0.93 -18.43
CA HIS A 209 -11.11 -0.38 -18.11
C HIS A 209 -11.50 -0.91 -16.72
N ILE A 210 -12.34 -0.19 -15.96
CA ILE A 210 -12.84 -0.66 -14.66
C ILE A 210 -13.43 -2.07 -14.73
N PRO A 211 -14.26 -2.45 -15.73
CA PRO A 211 -14.79 -3.82 -15.81
C PRO A 211 -13.70 -4.87 -15.98
N ALA A 212 -12.63 -4.58 -16.72
CA ALA A 212 -11.50 -5.48 -16.88
C ALA A 212 -10.72 -5.64 -15.56
N ILE A 213 -10.45 -4.54 -14.86
CA ILE A 213 -9.79 -4.53 -13.54
C ILE A 213 -10.61 -5.32 -12.52
N GLN A 214 -11.95 -5.18 -12.51
CA GLN A 214 -12.83 -5.96 -11.65
C GLN A 214 -12.73 -7.46 -11.93
N LYS A 215 -12.69 -7.87 -13.19
CA LYS A 215 -12.50 -9.28 -13.57
C LYS A 215 -11.16 -9.83 -13.05
N VAL A 216 -10.09 -9.04 -13.13
CA VAL A 216 -8.77 -9.44 -12.59
C VAL A 216 -8.88 -9.68 -11.08
N GLY A 217 -9.45 -8.74 -10.33
CA GLY A 217 -9.63 -8.87 -8.89
C GLY A 217 -10.48 -10.08 -8.51
N GLN A 218 -11.58 -10.33 -9.22
CA GLN A 218 -12.45 -11.49 -8.99
C GLN A 218 -11.75 -12.82 -9.28
N ALA A 219 -11.09 -12.93 -10.43
CA ALA A 219 -10.35 -14.14 -10.82
C ALA A 219 -9.21 -14.44 -9.84
N TYR A 220 -8.47 -13.40 -9.43
CA TYR A 220 -7.41 -13.52 -8.43
C TYR A 220 -7.97 -14.01 -7.09
N ALA A 221 -9.04 -13.40 -6.60
CA ALA A 221 -9.65 -13.78 -5.33
C ALA A 221 -10.16 -15.22 -5.36
N GLN A 222 -10.89 -15.62 -6.41
CA GLN A 222 -11.43 -16.98 -6.55
C GLN A 222 -10.33 -18.05 -6.63
N LYS A 223 -9.21 -17.74 -7.31
CA LYS A 223 -8.15 -18.69 -7.56
C LYS A 223 -7.15 -18.81 -6.42
N LEU A 224 -6.83 -17.70 -5.76
CA LEU A 224 -5.65 -17.60 -4.89
C LEU A 224 -5.97 -17.27 -3.43
N MET A 225 -7.12 -16.66 -3.11
CA MET A 225 -7.50 -16.41 -1.72
C MET A 225 -8.00 -17.70 -1.07
N GLN A 226 -7.39 -18.08 0.06
CA GLN A 226 -7.75 -19.29 0.78
C GLN A 226 -7.93 -19.01 2.28
N ARG A 227 -8.88 -19.72 2.91
CA ARG A 227 -9.19 -19.51 4.35
C ARG A 227 -7.98 -19.73 5.25
N HIS A 228 -7.09 -20.67 4.88
CA HIS A 228 -5.92 -20.96 5.72
C HIS A 228 -4.92 -19.80 5.79
N HIS A 229 -4.94 -18.85 4.84
CA HIS A 229 -4.13 -17.62 4.94
C HIS A 229 -4.50 -16.79 6.17
N LEU A 230 -5.77 -16.86 6.59
CA LEU A 230 -6.34 -16.10 7.71
C LEU A 230 -6.52 -16.96 8.98
N ARG A 231 -5.91 -18.16 8.99
CA ARG A 231 -6.06 -19.13 10.10
C ARG A 231 -5.78 -18.49 11.46
N GLY A 232 -6.67 -18.72 12.42
CA GLY A 232 -6.59 -18.22 13.79
C GLY A 232 -7.24 -16.83 13.98
N PHE A 233 -7.74 -16.20 12.89
CA PHE A 233 -8.40 -14.88 12.94
C PHE A 233 -9.82 -14.90 12.35
N VAL A 234 -10.16 -15.93 11.60
CA VAL A 234 -11.50 -16.19 11.02
C VAL A 234 -11.83 -17.68 11.04
#